data_d53a8aa718535b96f69ad9deb828c608
#
_entry.id   d53a8aa718535b96f69ad9deb828c608
#
_cell.length_a   1.000
_cell.length_b   1.000
_cell.length_c   1.000
_cell.angle_alpha   90.00
_cell.angle_beta   90.00
_cell.angle_gamma   90.00
#
_symmetry.space_group_name_H-M   'P 1'
#
loop_
_entity.id
_entity.type
_entity.pdbx_description
1 polymer ?
#
loop_
_entity_poly.entity_id
_entity_poly.type
_entity_poly.pdbx_seq_one_letter_code
_entity_poly.pdbx_strand_id
1 'polypeptide(L)'
;IKIDTYDIEPKKDYIEKVNFLELDTNKYKSYGHKIHSIGNPPFGRQSSLAKKFIKKCSEFSDSISFILPKSFRKESYQSAFPLNFHLIKEFDLEKNSFIIDGKPHNVPCVFQIWMKLDTDRYIEPKQIETGFKFVKQPKSEIIDCDNDYPIKKKNIFTDIPHFGILRAGGGKKCGRISLNCEDGIKCYPEAWLFIKLDDKYDKDVFYEEYKIINWIDDSNVGARSISKPVFIKGINKLLETID
;
A
#
# COMPACT_ATOMS: atom_id res chain seq x y z
N ILE A 1 -31.40 -19.39 7.59
CA ILE A 1 -29.96 -19.09 7.53
C ILE A 1 -29.32 -19.76 8.72
N LYS A 2 -28.27 -20.56 8.51
CA LYS A 2 -27.44 -21.10 9.58
C LYS A 2 -26.26 -20.16 9.77
N ILE A 3 -25.91 -19.87 11.02
CA ILE A 3 -24.80 -18.98 11.39
C ILE A 3 -23.88 -19.74 12.33
N ASP A 4 -22.62 -19.88 11.94
CA ASP A 4 -21.54 -20.38 12.79
C ASP A 4 -20.67 -19.19 13.21
N THR A 5 -20.41 -19.02 14.50
CA THR A 5 -19.68 -17.88 15.05
C THR A 5 -18.45 -18.34 15.82
N TYR A 6 -17.31 -17.69 15.60
CA TYR A 6 -16.01 -18.08 16.14
C TYR A 6 -15.26 -16.90 16.72
N ASP A 7 -14.67 -17.07 17.89
CA ASP A 7 -13.73 -16.12 18.49
C ASP A 7 -12.71 -16.87 19.35
N ILE A 8 -11.51 -16.34 19.47
CA ILE A 8 -10.48 -16.90 20.34
C ILE A 8 -10.77 -16.63 21.83
N GLU A 9 -11.45 -15.50 22.10
CA GLU A 9 -11.88 -15.06 23.44
C GLU A 9 -13.35 -14.60 23.42
N PRO A 10 -14.30 -15.55 23.24
CA PRO A 10 -15.70 -15.20 23.07
C PRO A 10 -16.27 -14.54 24.34
N LYS A 11 -17.06 -13.48 24.15
CA LYS A 11 -17.76 -12.77 25.22
C LYS A 11 -19.24 -13.18 25.33
N LYS A 12 -19.68 -14.13 24.52
CA LYS A 12 -21.05 -14.62 24.47
C LYS A 12 -21.06 -16.14 24.30
N ASP A 13 -21.97 -16.82 24.96
CA ASP A 13 -22.04 -18.30 25.03
C ASP A 13 -22.36 -18.96 23.68
N TYR A 14 -22.99 -18.21 22.75
CA TYR A 14 -23.30 -18.74 21.42
C TYR A 14 -22.11 -18.60 20.42
N ILE A 15 -20.99 -18.04 20.87
CA ILE A 15 -19.77 -17.94 20.05
C ILE A 15 -18.85 -19.09 20.45
N GLU A 16 -18.48 -19.90 19.47
CA GLU A 16 -17.55 -21.02 19.68
C GLU A 16 -16.14 -20.51 19.95
N LYS A 17 -15.54 -20.94 21.06
CA LYS A 17 -14.17 -20.60 21.41
C LYS A 17 -13.20 -21.44 20.62
N VAL A 18 -12.60 -20.82 19.57
CA VAL A 18 -11.64 -21.51 18.70
C VAL A 18 -10.67 -20.52 18.06
N ASN A 19 -9.43 -20.95 17.85
CA ASN A 19 -8.53 -20.23 16.94
C ASN A 19 -8.99 -20.47 15.51
N PHE A 20 -9.62 -19.49 14.89
CA PHE A 20 -10.18 -19.60 13.54
C PHE A 20 -9.15 -20.07 12.49
N LEU A 21 -7.88 -19.71 12.65
CA LEU A 21 -6.82 -20.14 11.71
C LEU A 21 -6.52 -21.64 11.78
N GLU A 22 -6.88 -22.29 12.89
CA GLU A 22 -6.72 -23.74 13.12
C GLU A 22 -8.03 -24.52 12.88
N LEU A 23 -9.12 -23.82 12.59
CA LEU A 23 -10.42 -24.44 12.35
C LEU A 23 -10.35 -25.44 11.19
N ASP A 24 -10.89 -26.66 11.40
CA ASP A 24 -11.12 -27.59 10.29
C ASP A 24 -12.27 -27.09 9.40
N THR A 25 -11.93 -26.74 8.17
CA THR A 25 -12.85 -26.22 7.18
C THR A 25 -13.49 -27.28 6.29
N ASN A 26 -13.13 -28.56 6.46
CA ASN A 26 -13.67 -29.64 5.64
C ASN A 26 -15.19 -29.77 5.76
N LYS A 27 -15.75 -29.47 6.95
CA LYS A 27 -17.19 -29.45 7.15
C LYS A 27 -17.94 -28.51 6.19
N TYR A 28 -17.29 -27.43 5.75
CA TYR A 28 -17.90 -26.46 4.85
C TYR A 28 -17.88 -26.87 3.38
N LYS A 29 -16.92 -27.73 2.99
CA LYS A 29 -16.81 -28.20 1.60
C LYS A 29 -17.98 -29.09 1.16
N SER A 30 -18.64 -29.72 2.13
CA SER A 30 -19.80 -30.58 1.91
C SER A 30 -21.14 -29.85 1.98
N TYR A 31 -21.16 -28.55 2.30
CA TYR A 31 -22.40 -27.79 2.35
C TYR A 31 -22.88 -27.50 0.91
N GLY A 32 -24.09 -27.97 0.58
CA GLY A 32 -24.74 -27.68 -0.71
C GLY A 32 -25.28 -26.25 -0.82
N HIS A 33 -24.77 -25.31 -0.01
CA HIS A 33 -25.25 -23.93 0.09
C HIS A 33 -24.10 -22.95 -0.07
N LYS A 34 -24.44 -21.73 -0.48
CA LYS A 34 -23.48 -20.62 -0.52
C LYS A 34 -23.04 -20.22 0.88
N ILE A 35 -21.74 -20.02 1.05
CA ILE A 35 -21.12 -19.67 2.32
C ILE A 35 -20.58 -18.24 2.24
N HIS A 36 -20.98 -17.42 3.21
CA HIS A 36 -20.56 -16.03 3.32
C HIS A 36 -19.80 -15.83 4.63
N SER A 37 -18.52 -15.49 4.55
CA SER A 37 -17.71 -15.12 5.71
C SER A 37 -17.80 -13.62 5.95
N ILE A 38 -18.18 -13.23 7.17
CA ILE A 38 -18.28 -11.83 7.59
C ILE A 38 -17.48 -11.66 8.86
N GLY A 39 -16.69 -10.59 8.98
CA GLY A 39 -15.95 -10.36 10.20
C GLY A 39 -15.06 -9.10 10.23
N ASN A 40 -14.45 -8.94 11.39
CA ASN A 40 -13.41 -7.95 11.63
C ASN A 40 -12.15 -8.71 12.10
N PRO A 41 -11.36 -9.27 11.19
CA PRO A 41 -10.19 -10.04 11.56
C PRO A 41 -9.13 -9.15 12.23
N PRO A 42 -8.30 -9.70 13.14
CA PRO A 42 -7.17 -8.96 13.68
C PRO A 42 -6.21 -8.59 12.54
N PHE A 43 -5.73 -7.34 12.52
CA PHE A 43 -4.90 -6.89 11.40
C PHE A 43 -3.48 -7.45 11.46
N GLY A 44 -2.85 -7.39 12.64
CA GLY A 44 -1.45 -7.73 12.81
C GLY A 44 -0.48 -6.74 12.14
N ARG A 45 0.81 -6.98 12.30
CA ARG A 45 1.83 -6.13 11.66
C ARG A 45 1.71 -6.24 10.14
N GLN A 46 1.61 -5.10 9.45
CA GLN A 46 1.43 -5.02 7.99
C GLN A 46 0.25 -5.88 7.49
N SER A 47 -0.81 -5.97 8.27
CA SER A 47 -2.01 -6.76 8.01
C SER A 47 -1.75 -8.26 7.79
N SER A 48 -0.70 -8.80 8.38
CA SER A 48 -0.30 -10.21 8.21
C SER A 48 -1.37 -11.19 8.70
N LEU A 49 -2.06 -10.87 9.81
CA LEU A 49 -3.14 -11.71 10.33
C LEU A 49 -4.38 -11.62 9.44
N ALA A 50 -4.81 -10.42 9.06
CA ALA A 50 -5.94 -10.25 8.15
C ALA A 50 -5.75 -11.03 6.84
N LYS A 51 -4.54 -11.03 6.27
CA LYS A 51 -4.22 -11.83 5.07
C LYS A 51 -4.36 -13.34 5.33
N LYS A 52 -3.98 -13.85 6.51
CA LYS A 52 -4.19 -15.26 6.89
C LYS A 52 -5.67 -15.60 6.99
N PHE A 53 -6.47 -14.72 7.60
CA PHE A 53 -7.93 -14.90 7.69
C PHE A 53 -8.57 -14.92 6.30
N ILE A 54 -8.19 -14.00 5.40
CA ILE A 54 -8.65 -13.98 4.02
C ILE A 54 -8.35 -15.31 3.33
N LYS A 55 -7.08 -15.77 3.41
CA LYS A 55 -6.67 -17.03 2.82
C LYS A 55 -7.48 -18.21 3.37
N LYS A 56 -7.68 -18.26 4.69
CA LYS A 56 -8.47 -19.33 5.33
C LYS A 56 -9.92 -19.33 4.87
N CYS A 57 -10.57 -18.15 4.86
CA CYS A 57 -11.95 -18.04 4.37
C CYS A 57 -12.08 -18.39 2.90
N SER A 58 -11.10 -18.05 2.06
CA SER A 58 -11.15 -18.33 0.62
C SER A 58 -11.15 -19.82 0.27
N GLU A 59 -10.78 -20.69 1.21
CA GLU A 59 -10.79 -22.15 1.02
C GLU A 59 -12.21 -22.72 0.90
N PHE A 60 -13.21 -22.05 1.50
CA PHE A 60 -14.57 -22.57 1.60
C PHE A 60 -15.69 -21.56 1.32
N SER A 61 -15.39 -20.26 1.31
CA SER A 61 -16.42 -19.22 1.16
C SER A 61 -16.67 -18.84 -0.29
N ASP A 62 -17.91 -18.52 -0.60
CA ASP A 62 -18.32 -17.91 -1.87
C ASP A 62 -18.22 -16.39 -1.81
N SER A 63 -18.28 -15.80 -0.62
CA SER A 63 -17.98 -14.38 -0.41
C SER A 63 -17.29 -14.13 0.93
N ILE A 64 -16.52 -13.04 0.98
CA ILE A 64 -15.80 -12.58 2.16
C ILE A 64 -16.09 -11.08 2.33
N SER A 65 -16.66 -10.72 3.47
CA SER A 65 -17.03 -9.35 3.81
C SER A 65 -16.32 -8.93 5.08
N PHE A 66 -15.22 -8.20 4.96
CA PHE A 66 -14.35 -7.88 6.08
C PHE A 66 -14.16 -6.38 6.28
N ILE A 67 -14.01 -5.98 7.56
CA ILE A 67 -13.42 -4.72 7.93
C ILE A 67 -11.90 -4.86 7.81
N LEU A 68 -11.30 -4.02 6.99
CA LEU A 68 -9.86 -4.08 6.65
C LEU A 68 -9.24 -2.68 6.72
N PRO A 69 -7.94 -2.55 7.01
CA PRO A 69 -7.26 -1.26 6.88
C PRO A 69 -7.35 -0.70 5.45
N LYS A 70 -7.38 0.63 5.30
CA LYS A 70 -7.42 1.30 3.97
C LYS A 70 -6.31 0.86 3.02
N SER A 71 -5.21 0.31 3.54
CA SER A 71 -4.14 -0.27 2.72
C SER A 71 -4.61 -1.40 1.79
N PHE A 72 -5.76 -2.04 2.07
CA PHE A 72 -6.37 -3.04 1.18
C PHE A 72 -6.96 -2.46 -0.10
N ARG A 73 -6.94 -1.15 -0.28
CA ARG A 73 -7.15 -0.49 -1.58
C ARG A 73 -5.98 -0.72 -2.55
N LYS A 74 -4.81 -1.05 -2.02
CA LYS A 74 -3.62 -1.32 -2.84
C LYS A 74 -3.64 -2.74 -3.37
N GLU A 75 -3.32 -2.91 -4.62
CA GLU A 75 -3.20 -4.21 -5.29
C GLU A 75 -2.32 -5.20 -4.51
N SER A 76 -1.19 -4.73 -3.95
CA SER A 76 -0.28 -5.54 -3.14
C SER A 76 -0.90 -6.12 -1.86
N TYR A 77 -2.01 -5.56 -1.37
CA TYR A 77 -2.80 -6.11 -0.27
C TYR A 77 -3.97 -6.95 -0.79
N GLN A 78 -4.59 -6.53 -1.89
CA GLN A 78 -5.67 -7.28 -2.55
C GLN A 78 -5.20 -8.63 -3.10
N SER A 79 -3.90 -8.79 -3.37
CA SER A 79 -3.29 -10.08 -3.72
C SER A 79 -3.41 -11.17 -2.63
N ALA A 80 -3.87 -10.80 -1.42
CA ALA A 80 -4.24 -11.78 -0.39
C ALA A 80 -5.49 -12.59 -0.75
N PHE A 81 -6.37 -12.03 -1.57
CA PHE A 81 -7.52 -12.75 -2.13
C PHE A 81 -7.09 -13.51 -3.38
N PRO A 82 -7.51 -14.78 -3.56
CA PRO A 82 -7.32 -15.50 -4.82
C PRO A 82 -7.87 -14.73 -6.01
N LEU A 83 -7.36 -14.99 -7.22
CA LEU A 83 -7.71 -14.21 -8.41
C LEU A 83 -9.19 -14.27 -8.75
N ASN A 84 -9.83 -15.39 -8.46
CA ASN A 84 -11.28 -15.56 -8.68
C ASN A 84 -12.17 -14.87 -7.63
N PHE A 85 -11.60 -14.17 -6.64
CA PHE A 85 -12.36 -13.27 -5.76
C PHE A 85 -12.31 -11.84 -6.32
N HIS A 86 -13.48 -11.24 -6.54
CA HIS A 86 -13.64 -9.90 -7.09
C HIS A 86 -14.18 -8.95 -6.02
N LEU A 87 -13.60 -7.76 -5.91
CA LEU A 87 -14.13 -6.71 -5.05
C LEU A 87 -15.43 -6.16 -5.68
N ILE A 88 -16.55 -6.47 -5.04
CA ILE A 88 -17.88 -6.07 -5.53
C ILE A 88 -18.27 -4.71 -4.98
N LYS A 89 -17.95 -4.45 -3.70
CA LYS A 89 -18.30 -3.19 -3.05
C LYS A 89 -17.35 -2.85 -1.93
N GLU A 90 -17.17 -1.54 -1.72
CA GLU A 90 -16.35 -1.00 -0.65
C GLU A 90 -17.06 0.21 -0.03
N PHE A 91 -16.90 0.34 1.29
CA PHE A 91 -17.38 1.49 2.07
C PHE A 91 -16.28 1.97 3.00
N ASP A 92 -16.09 3.28 3.09
CA ASP A 92 -15.28 3.86 4.16
C ASP A 92 -15.97 3.70 5.52
N LEU A 93 -15.22 3.32 6.54
CA LEU A 93 -15.70 3.43 7.91
C LEU A 93 -15.56 4.89 8.38
N GLU A 94 -16.55 5.33 9.13
CA GLU A 94 -16.52 6.65 9.77
C GLU A 94 -15.36 6.76 10.76
N LYS A 95 -14.96 7.99 11.05
CA LYS A 95 -13.96 8.23 12.09
C LYS A 95 -14.48 7.74 13.44
N ASN A 96 -13.60 7.20 14.25
CA ASN A 96 -13.93 6.71 15.60
C ASN A 96 -14.94 5.54 15.64
N SER A 97 -15.00 4.70 14.59
CA SER A 97 -15.86 3.52 14.52
C SER A 97 -15.43 2.38 15.44
N PHE A 98 -14.25 2.48 16.06
CA PHE A 98 -13.75 1.48 17.00
C PHE A 98 -13.85 1.99 18.42
N ILE A 99 -14.18 1.08 19.37
CA ILE A 99 -14.19 1.38 20.81
C ILE A 99 -13.13 0.48 21.44
N ILE A 100 -12.14 1.08 22.10
CA ILE A 100 -11.10 0.40 22.86
C ILE A 100 -11.15 0.97 24.29
N ASP A 101 -11.29 0.09 25.28
CA ASP A 101 -11.42 0.46 26.69
C ASP A 101 -12.50 1.54 26.94
N GLY A 102 -13.64 1.39 26.24
CA GLY A 102 -14.76 2.32 26.34
C GLY A 102 -14.57 3.68 25.67
N LYS A 103 -13.45 3.91 24.97
CA LYS A 103 -13.16 5.18 24.29
C LYS A 103 -13.16 5.02 22.76
N PRO A 104 -13.71 5.99 22.02
CA PRO A 104 -13.64 6.00 20.56
C PRO A 104 -12.19 6.04 20.08
N HIS A 105 -11.87 5.18 19.10
CA HIS A 105 -10.54 5.08 18.53
C HIS A 105 -10.61 5.17 17.00
N ASN A 106 -9.76 6.02 16.42
CA ASN A 106 -9.74 6.22 14.98
C ASN A 106 -8.72 5.30 14.29
N VAL A 107 -9.22 4.23 13.68
CA VAL A 107 -8.43 3.38 12.78
C VAL A 107 -8.97 3.54 11.37
N PRO A 108 -8.22 4.09 10.43
CA PRO A 108 -8.68 4.24 9.05
C PRO A 108 -8.90 2.88 8.39
N CYS A 109 -10.18 2.49 8.25
CA CYS A 109 -10.60 1.21 7.71
C CYS A 109 -11.62 1.38 6.61
N VAL A 110 -11.80 0.30 5.86
CA VAL A 110 -12.84 0.09 4.86
C VAL A 110 -13.57 -1.22 5.16
N PHE A 111 -14.84 -1.28 4.81
CA PHE A 111 -15.57 -2.53 4.72
C PHE A 111 -15.59 -2.96 3.26
N GLN A 112 -15.01 -4.11 2.95
CA GLN A 112 -14.93 -4.64 1.59
C GLN A 112 -15.75 -5.92 1.47
N ILE A 113 -16.49 -6.04 0.37
CA ILE A 113 -17.26 -7.23 0.00
C ILE A 113 -16.60 -7.83 -1.24
N TRP A 114 -16.05 -9.03 -1.06
CA TRP A 114 -15.42 -9.82 -2.11
C TRP A 114 -16.28 -11.03 -2.44
N MET A 115 -16.49 -11.32 -3.71
CA MET A 115 -17.28 -12.45 -4.19
C MET A 115 -16.43 -13.34 -5.10
N LYS A 116 -16.54 -14.65 -4.89
CA LYS A 116 -15.92 -15.65 -5.75
C LYS A 116 -16.74 -15.77 -7.05
N LEU A 117 -16.07 -15.60 -8.17
CA LEU A 117 -16.62 -15.75 -9.52
C LEU A 117 -15.89 -16.87 -10.26
N ASP A 118 -16.47 -17.28 -11.39
CA ASP A 118 -15.88 -18.34 -12.23
C ASP A 118 -14.71 -17.84 -13.10
N THR A 119 -14.47 -16.52 -13.10
CA THR A 119 -13.38 -15.90 -13.84
C THR A 119 -12.37 -15.28 -12.90
N ASP A 120 -11.12 -15.20 -13.31
CA ASP A 120 -10.09 -14.46 -12.60
C ASP A 120 -10.22 -12.96 -12.85
N ARG A 121 -9.96 -12.15 -11.80
CA ARG A 121 -9.90 -10.70 -11.95
C ARG A 121 -8.66 -10.30 -12.75
N TYR A 122 -8.81 -9.28 -13.57
CA TYR A 122 -7.68 -8.68 -14.25
C TYR A 122 -6.71 -8.06 -13.26
N ILE A 123 -5.43 -8.37 -13.41
CA ILE A 123 -4.33 -7.71 -12.71
C ILE A 123 -3.55 -6.91 -13.74
N GLU A 124 -3.41 -5.61 -13.49
CA GLU A 124 -2.63 -4.74 -14.35
C GLU A 124 -1.16 -5.23 -14.39
N PRO A 125 -0.57 -5.39 -15.57
CA PRO A 125 0.84 -5.79 -15.69
C PRO A 125 1.73 -4.78 -14.95
N LYS A 126 2.78 -5.30 -14.30
CA LYS A 126 3.76 -4.43 -13.64
C LYS A 126 4.35 -3.49 -14.67
N GLN A 127 4.23 -2.20 -14.40
CA GLN A 127 4.89 -1.17 -15.19
C GLN A 127 6.40 -1.30 -15.03
N ILE A 128 7.11 -1.24 -16.14
CA ILE A 128 8.58 -1.14 -16.20
C ILE A 128 8.97 0.31 -16.48
N GLU A 129 10.19 0.66 -16.11
CA GLU A 129 10.75 1.97 -16.42
C GLU A 129 10.91 2.10 -17.96
N THR A 130 10.29 3.10 -18.55
CA THR A 130 10.38 3.40 -20.00
C THR A 130 10.86 4.83 -20.18
N GLY A 131 12.00 5.00 -20.86
CA GLY A 131 12.58 6.33 -21.08
C GLY A 131 13.29 6.94 -19.88
N PHE A 132 13.41 6.20 -18.78
CA PHE A 132 14.17 6.58 -17.60
C PHE A 132 14.67 5.36 -16.83
N LYS A 133 15.62 5.56 -15.93
CA LYS A 133 16.06 4.53 -14.98
C LYS A 133 16.16 5.08 -13.56
N PHE A 134 15.99 4.21 -12.57
CA PHE A 134 16.33 4.56 -11.20
C PHE A 134 17.84 4.50 -10.99
N VAL A 135 18.36 5.54 -10.37
CA VAL A 135 19.75 5.58 -9.91
C VAL A 135 19.81 5.01 -8.48
N LYS A 136 20.86 4.26 -8.18
CA LYS A 136 21.07 3.73 -6.83
C LYS A 136 21.16 4.85 -5.81
N GLN A 137 20.74 4.55 -4.59
CA GLN A 137 20.87 5.45 -3.45
C GLN A 137 22.35 5.87 -3.29
N PRO A 138 22.60 7.15 -3.01
CA PRO A 138 23.95 7.64 -2.81
C PRO A 138 24.55 7.07 -1.51
N LYS A 139 25.87 7.00 -1.46
CA LYS A 139 26.56 6.94 -0.18
C LYS A 139 26.63 8.34 0.41
N SER A 140 26.24 8.49 1.66
CA SER A 140 26.33 9.79 2.34
C SER A 140 27.59 9.86 3.17
N GLU A 141 28.44 10.83 2.92
CA GLU A 141 29.61 11.15 3.75
C GLU A 141 29.34 12.38 4.61
N ILE A 142 29.81 12.36 5.84
CA ILE A 142 29.75 13.50 6.76
C ILE A 142 30.85 14.46 6.36
N ILE A 143 30.48 15.70 5.98
CA ILE A 143 31.45 16.71 5.55
C ILE A 143 31.90 17.58 6.73
N ASP A 144 31.03 17.78 7.73
CA ASP A 144 31.28 18.69 8.82
C ASP A 144 30.70 18.15 10.13
N CYS A 145 31.53 18.11 11.17
CA CYS A 145 31.22 17.60 12.50
C CYS A 145 31.33 18.69 13.59
N ASP A 146 31.34 19.98 13.22
CA ASP A 146 31.25 21.04 14.22
C ASP A 146 29.94 20.92 14.98
N ASN A 147 29.99 21.08 16.30
CA ASN A 147 28.95 20.77 17.28
C ASN A 147 27.59 21.44 17.08
N ASP A 148 27.36 22.10 15.97
CA ASP A 148 26.08 22.70 15.58
C ASP A 148 25.27 21.80 14.63
N TYR A 149 24.12 21.38 15.11
CA TYR A 149 23.12 20.70 14.32
C TYR A 149 22.57 21.64 13.21
N PRO A 150 22.45 21.20 11.93
CA PRO A 150 22.46 19.85 11.42
C PRO A 150 23.79 19.41 10.78
N ILE A 151 24.17 18.15 11.01
CA ILE A 151 25.30 17.48 10.35
C ILE A 151 25.18 17.64 8.84
N LYS A 152 26.15 18.31 8.21
CA LYS A 152 26.20 18.42 6.76
C LYS A 152 26.69 17.11 6.16
N LYS A 153 25.89 16.52 5.27
CA LYS A 153 26.22 15.31 4.52
C LYS A 153 26.29 15.62 3.04
N LYS A 154 27.30 15.06 2.38
CA LYS A 154 27.40 15.04 0.92
C LYS A 154 26.95 13.69 0.39
N ASN A 155 26.07 13.66 -0.59
CA ASN A 155 25.63 12.47 -1.27
C ASN A 155 26.53 12.18 -2.47
N ILE A 156 27.16 11.02 -2.48
CA ILE A 156 28.06 10.59 -3.57
C ILE A 156 27.32 9.54 -4.38
N PHE A 157 27.05 9.85 -5.63
CA PHE A 157 26.42 8.96 -6.59
C PHE A 157 27.45 8.27 -7.47
N THR A 158 27.23 6.99 -7.76
CA THR A 158 28.03 6.24 -8.75
C THR A 158 27.56 6.53 -10.19
N ASP A 159 26.28 6.87 -10.36
CA ASP A 159 25.70 7.37 -11.61
C ASP A 159 24.89 8.62 -11.22
N ILE A 160 25.20 9.77 -11.84
CA ILE A 160 24.62 11.06 -11.46
C ILE A 160 23.17 11.10 -11.92
N PRO A 161 22.19 11.25 -11.01
CA PRO A 161 20.79 11.39 -11.38
C PRO A 161 20.51 12.76 -11.98
N HIS A 162 19.48 12.86 -12.82
CA HIS A 162 18.97 14.13 -13.26
C HIS A 162 18.06 14.77 -12.20
N PHE A 163 17.29 13.93 -11.49
CA PHE A 163 16.32 14.39 -10.50
C PHE A 163 16.29 13.51 -9.24
N GLY A 164 16.06 14.16 -8.11
CA GLY A 164 15.61 13.52 -6.89
C GLY A 164 14.12 13.78 -6.66
N ILE A 165 13.36 12.77 -6.28
CA ILE A 165 11.92 12.87 -6.05
C ILE A 165 11.58 12.34 -4.67
N LEU A 166 10.95 13.17 -3.84
CA LEU A 166 10.56 12.84 -2.48
C LEU A 166 9.38 11.86 -2.50
N ARG A 167 9.65 10.59 -2.21
CA ARG A 167 8.62 9.53 -2.18
C ARG A 167 7.95 9.34 -0.83
N ALA A 168 8.63 9.70 0.27
CA ALA A 168 8.14 9.51 1.63
C ALA A 168 8.49 10.71 2.49
N GLY A 169 7.54 11.20 3.27
CA GLY A 169 7.72 12.34 4.16
C GLY A 169 6.39 12.84 4.68
N GLY A 170 6.40 13.51 5.83
CA GLY A 170 5.18 14.01 6.45
C GLY A 170 4.47 15.08 5.60
N GLY A 171 3.17 14.91 5.40
CA GLY A 171 2.30 15.94 4.84
C GLY A 171 2.28 16.09 3.32
N LYS A 172 2.00 17.32 2.82
CA LYS A 172 1.77 17.66 1.41
C LYS A 172 3.03 17.66 0.51
N LYS A 173 4.16 17.15 1.00
CA LYS A 173 5.47 17.27 0.30
C LYS A 173 5.84 16.06 -0.56
N CYS A 174 5.13 14.94 -0.46
CA CYS A 174 5.37 13.77 -1.33
C CYS A 174 5.17 14.14 -2.80
N GLY A 175 6.06 13.64 -3.67
CA GLY A 175 6.08 13.98 -5.08
C GLY A 175 6.92 15.21 -5.42
N ARG A 176 7.49 15.93 -4.44
CA ARG A 176 8.36 17.07 -4.72
C ARG A 176 9.59 16.60 -5.50
N ILE A 177 9.87 17.29 -6.61
CA ILE A 177 11.07 17.10 -7.44
C ILE A 177 12.19 18.08 -7.05
N SER A 178 13.43 17.66 -7.15
CA SER A 178 14.65 18.46 -6.94
C SER A 178 15.64 18.23 -8.07
N LEU A 179 16.18 19.29 -8.61
CA LEU A 179 17.29 19.29 -9.57
C LEU A 179 18.64 19.08 -8.88
N ASN A 180 18.76 19.53 -7.64
CA ASN A 180 20.02 19.45 -6.90
C ASN A 180 20.05 18.18 -6.03
N CYS A 181 20.54 17.10 -6.61
CA CYS A 181 20.63 15.80 -5.94
C CYS A 181 21.86 15.68 -5.02
N GLU A 182 22.92 16.45 -5.28
CA GLU A 182 24.17 16.36 -4.50
C GLU A 182 24.10 17.17 -3.20
N ASP A 183 23.65 18.43 -3.27
CA ASP A 183 23.66 19.36 -2.15
C ASP A 183 22.27 19.56 -1.51
N GLY A 184 21.19 19.39 -2.25
CA GLY A 184 19.82 19.72 -1.83
C GLY A 184 19.17 18.69 -0.93
N ILE A 185 19.65 17.46 -0.90
CA ILE A 185 19.06 16.35 -0.16
C ILE A 185 19.87 16.11 1.10
N LYS A 186 19.80 17.06 2.03
CA LYS A 186 20.62 17.08 3.24
C LYS A 186 20.30 16.02 4.27
N CYS A 187 19.10 15.43 4.22
CA CYS A 187 18.67 14.47 5.25
C CYS A 187 17.82 13.36 4.61
N TYR A 188 18.09 12.11 4.99
CA TYR A 188 17.28 10.93 4.65
C TYR A 188 17.18 10.63 3.15
N PRO A 189 18.28 10.26 2.47
CA PRO A 189 18.24 9.89 1.05
C PRO A 189 17.27 8.72 0.78
N GLU A 190 16.98 7.89 1.77
CA GLU A 190 16.01 6.79 1.69
C GLU A 190 14.58 7.26 1.40
N ALA A 191 14.27 8.51 1.75
CA ALA A 191 12.97 9.10 1.47
C ALA A 191 12.81 9.55 0.01
N TRP A 192 13.87 9.50 -0.79
CA TRP A 192 13.91 9.97 -2.16
C TRP A 192 14.06 8.82 -3.15
N LEU A 193 13.52 9.01 -4.33
CA LEU A 193 13.83 8.23 -5.54
C LEU A 193 14.70 9.11 -6.44
N PHE A 194 15.77 8.54 -6.95
CA PHE A 194 16.66 9.21 -7.87
C PHE A 194 16.46 8.64 -9.26
N ILE A 195 16.25 9.51 -10.25
CA ILE A 195 16.01 9.10 -11.63
C ILE A 195 16.96 9.79 -12.60
N LYS A 196 17.24 9.10 -13.69
CA LYS A 196 17.95 9.60 -14.85
C LYS A 196 17.11 9.32 -16.09
N LEU A 197 16.78 10.36 -16.84
CA LEU A 197 16.07 10.25 -18.11
C LEU A 197 17.02 9.74 -19.19
N ASP A 198 16.47 9.09 -20.20
CA ASP A 198 17.16 8.81 -21.44
C ASP A 198 17.45 10.12 -22.18
N ASP A 199 18.55 10.14 -22.97
CA ASP A 199 19.08 11.36 -23.58
C ASP A 199 18.13 12.02 -24.59
N LYS A 200 17.12 11.32 -25.07
CA LYS A 200 16.11 11.87 -25.98
C LYS A 200 15.15 12.88 -25.33
N TYR A 201 15.04 12.86 -24.01
CA TYR A 201 14.11 13.74 -23.29
C TYR A 201 14.77 14.99 -22.78
N ASP A 202 14.13 16.13 -23.02
CA ASP A 202 14.55 17.42 -22.46
C ASP A 202 14.25 17.47 -20.96
N LYS A 203 15.28 17.78 -20.15
CA LYS A 203 15.19 17.77 -18.69
C LYS A 203 14.35 18.91 -18.14
N ASP A 204 14.40 20.06 -18.81
CA ASP A 204 13.68 21.25 -18.36
C ASP A 204 12.19 21.10 -18.66
N VAL A 205 11.84 20.57 -19.84
CA VAL A 205 10.46 20.22 -20.20
C VAL A 205 9.91 19.19 -19.21
N PHE A 206 10.66 18.11 -18.96
CA PHE A 206 10.24 17.09 -17.97
C PHE A 206 10.03 17.71 -16.60
N TYR A 207 10.91 18.58 -16.14
CA TYR A 207 10.81 19.20 -14.81
C TYR A 207 9.56 20.05 -14.66
N GLU A 208 9.23 20.86 -15.67
CA GLU A 208 8.05 21.72 -15.66
C GLU A 208 6.76 20.91 -15.68
N GLU A 209 6.65 19.93 -16.57
CA GLU A 209 5.49 19.06 -16.68
C GLU A 209 5.31 18.15 -15.43
N TYR A 210 6.41 17.70 -14.84
CA TYR A 210 6.35 16.91 -13.59
C TYR A 210 5.70 17.66 -12.44
N LYS A 211 5.93 18.97 -12.31
CA LYS A 211 5.38 19.80 -11.21
C LYS A 211 3.85 19.87 -11.22
N ILE A 212 3.23 19.63 -12.37
CA ILE A 212 1.77 19.67 -12.53
C ILE A 212 1.11 18.38 -12.01
N ILE A 213 1.87 17.29 -11.89
CA ILE A 213 1.33 15.98 -11.47
C ILE A 213 0.92 16.02 -10.00
N ASN A 214 -0.34 15.66 -9.74
CA ASN A 214 -0.80 15.45 -8.38
C ASN A 214 -0.48 14.01 -7.92
N TRP A 215 0.53 13.86 -7.09
CA TRP A 215 0.98 12.58 -6.54
C TRP A 215 0.25 12.16 -5.26
N ILE A 216 -0.80 12.85 -4.87
CA ILE A 216 -1.52 12.58 -3.62
C ILE A 216 -2.45 11.39 -3.82
N ASP A 217 -2.16 10.31 -3.12
CA ASP A 217 -2.99 9.11 -3.02
C ASP A 217 -3.51 8.96 -1.59
N ASP A 218 -4.83 8.90 -1.42
CA ASP A 218 -5.49 8.73 -0.11
C ASP A 218 -5.52 7.26 0.36
N SER A 219 -4.91 6.33 -0.37
CA SER A 219 -4.85 4.91 -0.01
C SER A 219 -3.89 4.58 1.14
N ASN A 220 -3.15 5.56 1.65
CA ASN A 220 -2.17 5.36 2.71
C ASN A 220 -2.76 5.57 4.11
N VAL A 221 -2.57 4.56 4.97
CA VAL A 221 -2.78 4.66 6.42
C VAL A 221 -1.44 5.06 7.05
N GLY A 222 -1.30 6.30 7.46
CA GLY A 222 -0.07 6.83 8.05
C GLY A 222 0.64 7.87 7.20
N ALA A 223 1.97 7.96 7.30
CA ALA A 223 2.76 8.91 6.54
C ALA A 223 2.58 8.69 5.03
N ARG A 224 2.23 9.75 4.31
CA ARG A 224 2.02 9.70 2.86
C ARG A 224 3.30 9.26 2.17
N SER A 225 3.20 8.26 1.29
CA SER A 225 4.31 7.79 0.47
C SER A 225 3.81 7.36 -0.90
N ILE A 226 4.59 7.62 -1.93
CA ILE A 226 4.33 7.14 -3.28
C ILE A 226 5.02 5.79 -3.44
N SER A 227 4.27 4.75 -3.82
CA SER A 227 4.87 3.45 -4.10
C SER A 227 5.63 3.48 -5.44
N LYS A 228 6.68 2.65 -5.55
CA LYS A 228 7.49 2.60 -6.79
C LYS A 228 6.65 2.29 -8.04
N PRO A 229 5.69 1.34 -8.03
CA PRO A 229 4.83 1.08 -9.19
C PRO A 229 3.96 2.28 -9.61
N VAL A 230 3.34 2.97 -8.66
CA VAL A 230 2.55 4.19 -8.93
C VAL A 230 3.43 5.27 -9.56
N PHE A 231 4.65 5.39 -9.05
CA PHE A 231 5.62 6.35 -9.55
C PHE A 231 6.03 6.03 -11.00
N ILE A 232 6.38 4.75 -11.31
CA ILE A 232 6.74 4.32 -12.66
C ILE A 232 5.59 4.62 -13.64
N LYS A 233 4.35 4.25 -13.27
CA LYS A 233 3.18 4.51 -14.10
C LYS A 233 3.01 5.99 -14.41
N GLY A 234 3.17 6.85 -13.40
CA GLY A 234 3.04 8.30 -13.57
C GLY A 234 4.13 8.90 -14.45
N ILE A 235 5.39 8.48 -14.28
CA ILE A 235 6.51 8.94 -15.11
C ILE A 235 6.37 8.45 -16.54
N ASN A 236 6.06 7.17 -16.77
CA ASN A 236 5.85 6.65 -18.12
C ASN A 236 4.78 7.48 -18.87
N LYS A 237 3.64 7.72 -18.20
CA LYS A 237 2.57 8.54 -18.77
C LYS A 237 3.02 9.98 -19.08
N LEU A 238 3.81 10.58 -18.19
CA LEU A 238 4.37 11.91 -18.44
C LEU A 238 5.29 11.91 -19.67
N LEU A 239 6.19 10.92 -19.76
CA LEU A 239 7.12 10.82 -20.89
C LEU A 239 6.41 10.59 -22.22
N GLU A 240 5.28 9.86 -22.23
CA GLU A 240 4.42 9.72 -23.41
C GLU A 240 3.79 11.04 -23.88
N THR A 241 3.64 12.03 -22.99
CA THR A 241 3.05 13.33 -23.33
C THR A 241 4.07 14.35 -23.83
N ILE A 242 5.37 14.13 -23.55
CA ILE A 242 6.46 15.06 -23.92
C ILE A 242 7.39 14.48 -25.01
N ASP A 243 7.12 13.25 -25.51
CA ASP A 243 7.81 12.60 -26.62
C ASP A 243 7.23 13.10 -27.94
#